data_a676ab5e15bc44ec1d1a607524a706d6
#
_entry.id   a676ab5e15bc44ec1d1a607524a706d6
#
_cell.length_a   1.000
_cell.length_b   1.000
_cell.length_c   1.000
_cell.angle_alpha   90.00
_cell.angle_beta   90.00
_cell.angle_gamma   90.00
#
_symmetry.space_group_name_H-M   'P 1'
#
loop_
_entity.id
_entity.type
_entity.pdbx_description
1 polymer ?
#
loop_
_entity_poly.entity_id
_entity_poly.type
_entity_poly.pdbx_seq_one_letter_code
_entity_poly.pdbx_strand_id
1 'polypeptide(L)'
;MASRTKRNIWRSKRLIIRPVETSDDDFLQSIYGESSDGYQNATSIVPVPQGTASAKAYRAYLEKCLIGCIICLPPPTTPEDESKPTAPGTTSDSPPKKPAPTPIGAISLSAADANVSHHRNTMVGIHIAPAYQGQGYGSEAVLWALEWAFRHANMHRVEIGAFGYNEGAWKLYERLGFVHEGRKREAMWYDGDYHDLVLLGMLKKEWQEKYGAVKHDGKSA
;
A
#
# COMPACT_ATOMS: atom_id res chain seq x y z
N MET A 1 6.38 -14.56 -33.01
CA MET A 1 6.10 -13.48 -32.04
C MET A 1 5.77 -14.13 -30.70
N ALA A 2 6.66 -14.10 -29.71
CA ALA A 2 6.41 -14.68 -28.39
C ALA A 2 5.36 -13.87 -27.66
N SER A 3 4.30 -14.53 -27.22
CA SER A 3 3.23 -13.92 -26.40
C SER A 3 3.84 -13.32 -25.14
N ARG A 4 3.85 -12.02 -25.06
CA ARG A 4 4.23 -11.28 -23.86
C ARG A 4 3.12 -11.53 -22.84
N THR A 5 3.35 -12.42 -21.89
CA THR A 5 2.42 -12.62 -20.76
C THR A 5 2.24 -11.26 -20.08
N LYS A 6 1.05 -10.67 -20.22
CA LYS A 6 0.73 -9.37 -19.63
C LYS A 6 0.74 -9.54 -18.12
N ARG A 7 1.79 -9.04 -17.46
CA ARG A 7 1.86 -9.01 -15.99
C ARG A 7 0.69 -8.17 -15.47
N ASN A 8 -0.06 -8.71 -14.52
CA ASN A 8 -1.11 -7.95 -13.86
C ASN A 8 -0.46 -6.90 -12.95
N ILE A 9 -0.61 -5.61 -13.28
CA ILE A 9 -0.02 -4.49 -12.54
C ILE A 9 -0.64 -4.30 -11.15
N TRP A 10 -1.79 -4.90 -10.89
CA TRP A 10 -2.54 -4.84 -9.63
C TRP A 10 -2.20 -6.01 -8.70
N ARG A 11 -1.08 -6.68 -8.96
CA ARG A 11 -0.59 -7.79 -8.14
C ARG A 11 0.92 -7.68 -7.93
N SER A 12 1.33 -8.03 -6.72
CA SER A 12 2.71 -8.34 -6.39
C SER A 12 2.86 -9.85 -6.21
N LYS A 13 3.92 -10.31 -5.54
CA LYS A 13 4.14 -11.74 -5.31
C LYS A 13 3.05 -12.38 -4.45
N ARG A 14 2.63 -11.68 -3.37
CA ARG A 14 1.69 -12.19 -2.36
C ARG A 14 0.43 -11.33 -2.24
N LEU A 15 0.40 -10.13 -2.84
CA LEU A 15 -0.64 -9.15 -2.63
C LEU A 15 -1.49 -8.94 -3.87
N ILE A 16 -2.76 -8.66 -3.63
CA ILE A 16 -3.71 -8.11 -4.59
C ILE A 16 -3.95 -6.67 -4.17
N ILE A 17 -3.82 -5.76 -5.11
CA ILE A 17 -4.08 -4.33 -4.91
C ILE A 17 -5.35 -4.00 -5.68
N ARG A 18 -6.35 -3.49 -4.99
CA ARG A 18 -7.64 -3.17 -5.61
C ARG A 18 -8.12 -1.79 -5.20
N PRO A 19 -9.04 -1.19 -5.97
CA PRO A 19 -9.64 0.07 -5.57
C PRO A 19 -10.32 -0.05 -4.21
N VAL A 20 -10.44 1.09 -3.51
CA VAL A 20 -11.26 1.21 -2.31
C VAL A 20 -12.73 1.29 -2.72
N GLU A 21 -13.60 0.62 -1.99
CA GLU A 21 -15.04 0.57 -2.22
C GLU A 21 -15.82 0.97 -0.96
N THR A 22 -17.10 1.30 -1.11
CA THR A 22 -17.96 1.62 0.05
C THR A 22 -18.09 0.46 1.04
N SER A 23 -17.95 -0.77 0.56
CA SER A 23 -17.95 -1.99 1.39
C SER A 23 -16.71 -2.13 2.27
N ASP A 24 -15.69 -1.29 2.08
CA ASP A 24 -14.47 -1.29 2.89
C ASP A 24 -14.58 -0.42 4.15
N ASP A 25 -15.67 0.32 4.35
CA ASP A 25 -15.81 1.24 5.47
C ASP A 25 -15.60 0.54 6.83
N ASP A 26 -16.14 -0.67 7.02
CA ASP A 26 -15.94 -1.46 8.25
C ASP A 26 -14.47 -1.88 8.43
N PHE A 27 -13.81 -2.30 7.35
CA PHE A 27 -12.40 -2.62 7.38
C PHE A 27 -11.56 -1.36 7.69
N LEU A 28 -11.83 -0.24 7.04
CA LEU A 28 -11.13 1.02 7.26
C LEU A 28 -11.35 1.56 8.69
N GLN A 29 -12.51 1.30 9.29
CA GLN A 29 -12.73 1.61 10.69
C GLN A 29 -11.86 0.74 11.60
N SER A 30 -11.77 -0.55 11.30
CA SER A 30 -11.00 -1.51 12.09
C SER A 30 -9.49 -1.40 11.95
N ILE A 31 -9.01 -0.85 10.82
CA ILE A 31 -7.58 -0.82 10.49
C ILE A 31 -6.76 0.03 11.46
N TYR A 32 -7.37 1.07 12.01
CA TYR A 32 -6.75 1.88 13.06
C TYR A 32 -6.71 1.15 14.40
N GLY A 33 -7.39 0.01 14.48
CA GLY A 33 -7.35 -0.89 15.58
C GLY A 33 -8.01 -0.35 16.86
N GLU A 34 -8.18 -1.24 17.80
CA GLU A 34 -8.63 -0.93 19.15
C GLU A 34 -7.46 -0.48 20.03
N SER A 35 -6.21 -0.62 19.57
CA SER A 35 -5.03 -0.20 20.29
C SER A 35 -4.60 1.21 19.91
N SER A 36 -4.20 1.99 20.92
CA SER A 36 -3.61 3.33 20.74
C SER A 36 -2.42 3.31 19.77
N ASP A 37 -1.59 2.28 19.84
CA ASP A 37 -0.39 2.14 19.02
C ASP A 37 -0.70 2.00 17.52
N GLY A 38 -1.73 1.24 17.16
CA GLY A 38 -2.18 1.09 15.77
C GLY A 38 -2.60 2.44 15.18
N TYR A 39 -3.39 3.20 15.93
CA TYR A 39 -3.84 4.52 15.52
C TYR A 39 -2.69 5.52 15.42
N GLN A 40 -1.88 5.63 16.45
CA GLN A 40 -0.81 6.62 16.55
C GLN A 40 0.36 6.36 15.59
N ASN A 41 0.61 5.10 15.22
CA ASN A 41 1.59 4.78 14.19
C ASN A 41 1.11 5.10 12.76
N ALA A 42 -0.18 5.33 12.58
CA ALA A 42 -0.79 5.56 11.26
C ALA A 42 -1.18 7.01 11.01
N THR A 43 -1.37 7.81 12.07
CA THR A 43 -1.85 9.19 11.93
C THR A 43 -1.25 10.10 13.01
N SER A 44 -1.06 11.37 12.64
CA SER A 44 -0.65 12.45 13.54
C SER A 44 -1.82 13.18 14.21
N ILE A 45 -3.04 12.70 14.02
CA ILE A 45 -4.24 13.33 14.56
C ILE A 45 -4.37 12.95 16.03
N VAL A 46 -4.86 13.90 16.84
CA VAL A 46 -5.16 13.62 18.26
C VAL A 46 -6.04 12.38 18.37
N PRO A 47 -5.70 11.41 19.23
CA PRO A 47 -6.50 10.21 19.43
C PRO A 47 -7.92 10.57 19.88
N VAL A 48 -8.89 10.18 19.08
CA VAL A 48 -10.32 10.30 19.38
C VAL A 48 -11.00 8.98 19.01
N PRO A 49 -12.10 8.61 19.68
CA PRO A 49 -12.85 7.42 19.30
C PRO A 49 -13.24 7.47 17.81
N GLN A 50 -12.90 6.42 17.07
CA GLN A 50 -13.15 6.33 15.64
C GLN A 50 -14.51 5.71 15.37
N GLY A 51 -15.32 6.39 14.57
CA GLY A 51 -16.64 5.94 14.14
C GLY A 51 -16.73 5.76 12.63
N THR A 52 -17.91 5.38 12.15
CA THR A 52 -18.17 5.21 10.70
C THR A 52 -17.90 6.48 9.88
N ALA A 53 -18.06 7.68 10.48
CA ALA A 53 -17.73 8.94 9.82
C ALA A 53 -16.22 9.05 9.50
N SER A 54 -15.36 8.57 10.40
CA SER A 54 -13.90 8.57 10.20
C SER A 54 -13.49 7.61 9.08
N ALA A 55 -14.10 6.42 9.02
CA ALA A 55 -13.87 5.46 7.94
C ALA A 55 -14.27 6.05 6.58
N LYS A 56 -15.44 6.67 6.48
CA LYS A 56 -15.91 7.36 5.26
C LYS A 56 -14.99 8.51 4.86
N ALA A 57 -14.49 9.29 5.82
CA ALA A 57 -13.53 10.37 5.55
C ALA A 57 -12.20 9.81 5.03
N TYR A 58 -11.72 8.70 5.60
CA TYR A 58 -10.50 8.06 5.13
C TYR A 58 -10.68 7.44 3.74
N ARG A 59 -11.81 6.79 3.45
CA ARG A 59 -12.13 6.34 2.10
C ARG A 59 -12.15 7.49 1.11
N ALA A 60 -12.84 8.58 1.43
CA ALA A 60 -12.90 9.77 0.59
C ALA A 60 -11.52 10.43 0.36
N TYR A 61 -10.60 10.32 1.34
CA TYR A 61 -9.20 10.71 1.16
C TYR A 61 -8.50 9.80 0.14
N LEU A 62 -8.63 8.47 0.28
CA LEU A 62 -8.03 7.52 -0.65
C LEU A 62 -8.53 7.70 -2.08
N GLU A 63 -9.83 7.97 -2.27
CA GLU A 63 -10.45 8.25 -3.57
C GLU A 63 -9.89 9.53 -4.25
N LYS A 64 -9.41 10.50 -3.47
CA LYS A 64 -8.82 11.75 -3.96
C LYS A 64 -7.31 11.67 -4.21
N CYS A 65 -6.65 10.62 -3.74
CA CYS A 65 -5.23 10.40 -3.98
C CYS A 65 -4.94 10.19 -5.47
N LEU A 66 -3.70 10.36 -5.89
CA LEU A 66 -3.24 9.97 -7.22
C LEU A 66 -3.55 8.49 -7.48
N ILE A 67 -3.36 7.68 -6.46
CA ILE A 67 -3.89 6.32 -6.34
C ILE A 67 -4.12 6.01 -4.87
N GLY A 68 -5.29 5.46 -4.52
CA GLY A 68 -5.63 4.96 -3.19
C GLY A 68 -6.24 3.58 -3.32
N CYS A 69 -5.66 2.61 -2.61
CA CYS A 69 -5.98 1.20 -2.80
C CYS A 69 -6.06 0.45 -1.47
N ILE A 70 -6.84 -0.62 -1.50
CA ILE A 70 -6.83 -1.65 -0.47
C ILE A 70 -5.80 -2.73 -0.83
N ILE A 71 -4.98 -3.07 0.14
CA ILE A 71 -4.02 -4.17 0.07
C ILE A 71 -4.72 -5.44 0.55
N CYS A 72 -4.71 -6.50 -0.26
CA CYS A 72 -5.39 -7.75 0.09
C CYS A 72 -4.44 -8.94 -0.06
N LEU A 73 -4.70 -9.98 0.75
CA LEU A 73 -4.21 -11.33 0.48
C LEU A 73 -5.12 -12.03 -0.52
N PRO A 74 -4.56 -12.87 -1.41
CA PRO A 74 -5.38 -13.72 -2.27
C PRO A 74 -6.23 -14.67 -1.41
N PRO A 75 -7.39 -15.08 -1.89
CA PRO A 75 -8.19 -16.10 -1.21
C PRO A 75 -7.36 -17.39 -1.05
N PRO A 76 -7.59 -18.15 0.03
CA PRO A 76 -6.95 -19.46 0.18
C PRO A 76 -7.33 -20.35 -1.02
N THR A 77 -6.32 -20.90 -1.68
CA THR A 77 -6.52 -21.93 -2.70
C THR A 77 -6.91 -23.22 -2.01
N THR A 78 -8.16 -23.64 -2.16
CA THR A 78 -8.55 -25.00 -1.78
C THR A 78 -8.02 -25.98 -2.83
N PRO A 79 -7.45 -27.14 -2.42
CA PRO A 79 -6.91 -28.12 -3.35
C PRO A 79 -7.93 -28.71 -4.35
N GLU A 80 -9.21 -28.43 -4.19
CA GLU A 80 -10.30 -28.93 -5.03
C GLU A 80 -10.53 -28.15 -6.33
N ASP A 81 -9.85 -27.00 -6.51
CA ASP A 81 -10.07 -26.13 -7.69
C ASP A 81 -9.22 -26.54 -8.92
N GLU A 82 -8.30 -27.52 -8.77
CA GLU A 82 -7.46 -27.99 -9.87
C GLU A 82 -7.96 -29.29 -10.58
N SER A 83 -9.03 -29.91 -10.10
CA SER A 83 -9.44 -31.23 -10.62
C SER A 83 -10.95 -31.46 -10.72
N LYS A 84 -11.70 -30.62 -11.43
CA LYS A 84 -13.02 -31.05 -11.88
C LYS A 84 -13.25 -30.73 -13.36
N PRO A 85 -13.29 -31.78 -14.22
CA PRO A 85 -13.89 -31.66 -15.54
C PRO A 85 -15.39 -31.44 -15.35
N THR A 86 -15.93 -30.44 -15.99
CA THR A 86 -17.35 -30.06 -15.99
C THR A 86 -18.20 -31.22 -16.50
N ALA A 87 -18.93 -31.89 -15.61
CA ALA A 87 -20.03 -32.76 -16.00
C ALA A 87 -21.30 -31.93 -16.23
N PRO A 88 -22.06 -32.13 -17.30
CA PRO A 88 -23.27 -31.40 -17.59
C PRO A 88 -24.43 -31.92 -16.77
N GLY A 89 -25.10 -31.06 -16.01
CA GLY A 89 -26.42 -31.33 -15.48
C GLY A 89 -26.57 -31.26 -13.97
N THR A 90 -26.78 -30.06 -13.45
CA THR A 90 -27.77 -29.79 -12.39
C THR A 90 -27.93 -28.26 -12.26
N THR A 91 -29.13 -27.79 -12.54
CA THR A 91 -29.54 -26.38 -12.42
C THR A 91 -29.66 -26.01 -10.95
N SER A 92 -28.67 -25.29 -10.43
CA SER A 92 -28.84 -24.41 -9.27
C SER A 92 -28.43 -23.00 -9.69
N ASP A 93 -29.39 -22.09 -9.63
CA ASP A 93 -29.33 -20.70 -10.10
C ASP A 93 -28.45 -19.84 -9.20
N SER A 94 -27.15 -20.07 -9.15
CA SER A 94 -26.10 -19.09 -8.77
C SER A 94 -24.74 -19.77 -8.84
N PRO A 95 -23.76 -19.24 -9.60
CA PRO A 95 -22.40 -19.78 -9.55
C PRO A 95 -21.83 -19.60 -8.16
N PRO A 96 -21.03 -20.55 -7.62
CA PRO A 96 -20.41 -20.44 -6.32
C PRO A 96 -19.58 -19.16 -6.28
N LYS A 97 -19.89 -18.27 -5.33
CA LYS A 97 -19.20 -17.00 -5.16
C LYS A 97 -17.73 -17.30 -4.81
N LYS A 98 -16.82 -17.02 -5.73
CA LYS A 98 -15.37 -17.16 -5.46
C LYS A 98 -15.04 -16.44 -4.15
N PRO A 99 -14.25 -17.06 -3.24
CA PRO A 99 -13.87 -16.41 -2.01
C PRO A 99 -13.17 -15.08 -2.33
N ALA A 100 -13.59 -14.02 -1.63
CA ALA A 100 -13.07 -12.68 -1.84
C ALA A 100 -11.65 -12.55 -1.27
N PRO A 101 -10.78 -11.69 -1.86
CA PRO A 101 -9.50 -11.36 -1.27
C PRO A 101 -9.68 -10.75 0.12
N THR A 102 -8.83 -11.13 1.07
CA THR A 102 -8.87 -10.63 2.46
C THR A 102 -8.15 -9.28 2.55
N PRO A 103 -8.82 -8.17 2.92
CA PRO A 103 -8.17 -6.88 3.11
C PRO A 103 -7.25 -6.93 4.33
N ILE A 104 -6.03 -6.40 4.18
CA ILE A 104 -4.99 -6.39 5.24
C ILE A 104 -4.37 -5.02 5.46
N GLY A 105 -4.69 -4.04 4.61
CA GLY A 105 -4.12 -2.71 4.70
C GLY A 105 -4.63 -1.78 3.61
N ALA A 106 -4.15 -0.55 3.67
CA ALA A 106 -4.37 0.46 2.64
C ALA A 106 -3.05 1.11 2.25
N ILE A 107 -2.94 1.53 0.99
CA ILE A 107 -1.79 2.26 0.47
C ILE A 107 -2.27 3.36 -0.46
N SER A 108 -1.60 4.51 -0.40
CA SER A 108 -1.91 5.64 -1.27
C SER A 108 -0.65 6.33 -1.76
N LEU A 109 -0.78 7.01 -2.89
CA LEU A 109 0.14 8.04 -3.36
C LEU A 109 -0.63 9.34 -3.45
N SER A 110 -0.15 10.38 -2.78
CA SER A 110 -0.83 11.67 -2.73
C SER A 110 -0.95 12.29 -4.12
N ALA A 111 -2.10 12.92 -4.41
CA ALA A 111 -2.23 13.78 -5.57
C ALA A 111 -1.55 15.13 -5.28
N ALA A 112 -0.84 15.66 -6.26
CA ALA A 112 -0.35 17.02 -6.22
C ALA A 112 -1.44 17.99 -6.72
N ASP A 113 -1.45 19.20 -6.18
CA ASP A 113 -2.28 20.27 -6.74
C ASP A 113 -1.87 20.56 -8.19
N ALA A 114 -2.84 20.93 -9.03
CA ALA A 114 -2.62 21.09 -10.46
C ALA A 114 -1.48 22.08 -10.80
N ASN A 115 -1.34 23.15 -10.02
CA ASN A 115 -0.32 24.19 -10.21
C ASN A 115 1.11 23.74 -9.86
N VAL A 116 1.30 22.65 -9.14
CA VAL A 116 2.59 22.08 -8.76
C VAL A 116 2.82 20.66 -9.29
N SER A 117 1.88 20.14 -10.06
CA SER A 117 1.92 18.76 -10.63
C SER A 117 3.14 18.53 -11.56
N HIS A 118 3.68 19.61 -12.14
CA HIS A 118 4.88 19.56 -12.97
C HIS A 118 6.14 19.11 -12.22
N HIS A 119 6.16 19.21 -10.89
CA HIS A 119 7.26 18.67 -10.08
C HIS A 119 7.28 17.15 -10.05
N ARG A 120 6.17 16.48 -10.35
CA ARG A 120 6.04 15.01 -10.39
C ARG A 120 6.50 14.34 -9.10
N ASN A 121 6.15 14.94 -7.98
CA ASN A 121 6.39 14.43 -6.64
C ASN A 121 5.12 13.81 -6.08
N THR A 122 5.27 12.77 -5.30
CA THR A 122 4.16 12.16 -4.55
C THR A 122 4.67 11.61 -3.23
N MET A 123 3.78 11.46 -2.26
CA MET A 123 4.08 10.88 -0.95
C MET A 123 3.32 9.58 -0.78
N VAL A 124 4.01 8.55 -0.31
CA VAL A 124 3.39 7.27 0.09
C VAL A 124 2.75 7.42 1.45
N GLY A 125 1.47 7.03 1.54
CA GLY A 125 0.80 6.69 2.79
C GLY A 125 0.53 5.20 2.82
N ILE A 126 0.89 4.52 3.90
CA ILE A 126 0.66 3.08 4.06
C ILE A 126 0.22 2.74 5.47
N HIS A 127 -0.75 1.86 5.56
CA HIS A 127 -1.18 1.26 6.81
C HIS A 127 -1.43 -0.24 6.61
N ILE A 128 -0.82 -1.06 7.44
CA ILE A 128 -1.06 -2.51 7.51
C ILE A 128 -1.73 -2.80 8.84
N ALA A 129 -2.85 -3.52 8.80
CA ALA A 129 -3.58 -3.92 10.00
C ALA A 129 -2.67 -4.71 10.96
N PRO A 130 -2.78 -4.49 12.29
CA PRO A 130 -1.84 -5.03 13.27
C PRO A 130 -1.59 -6.54 13.16
N ALA A 131 -2.62 -7.33 12.91
CA ALA A 131 -2.53 -8.79 12.73
C ALA A 131 -1.63 -9.24 11.55
N TYR A 132 -1.33 -8.34 10.62
CA TYR A 132 -0.54 -8.63 9.41
C TYR A 132 0.80 -7.90 9.38
N GLN A 133 1.15 -7.17 10.43
CA GLN A 133 2.45 -6.52 10.56
C GLN A 133 3.57 -7.53 10.82
N GLY A 134 4.83 -7.13 10.63
CA GLY A 134 6.00 -8.00 10.84
C GLY A 134 6.20 -9.12 9.80
N GLN A 135 5.28 -9.30 8.85
CA GLN A 135 5.28 -10.39 7.86
C GLN A 135 5.81 -9.96 6.46
N GLY A 136 6.32 -8.73 6.37
CA GLY A 136 6.90 -8.19 5.14
C GLY A 136 5.89 -7.65 4.12
N TYR A 137 4.60 -7.64 4.42
CA TYR A 137 3.57 -7.12 3.50
C TYR A 137 3.72 -5.62 3.25
N GLY A 138 4.10 -4.84 4.26
CA GLY A 138 4.35 -3.41 4.11
C GLY A 138 5.49 -3.13 3.12
N SER A 139 6.60 -3.87 3.21
CA SER A 139 7.72 -3.77 2.25
C SER A 139 7.27 -4.05 0.83
N GLU A 140 6.50 -5.12 0.64
CA GLU A 140 6.02 -5.56 -0.66
C GLU A 140 5.05 -4.54 -1.28
N ALA A 141 4.17 -3.97 -0.46
CA ALA A 141 3.23 -2.94 -0.90
C ALA A 141 3.94 -1.62 -1.28
N VAL A 142 4.95 -1.19 -0.50
CA VAL A 142 5.75 0.00 -0.83
C VAL A 142 6.53 -0.20 -2.13
N LEU A 143 7.14 -1.38 -2.32
CA LEU A 143 7.84 -1.70 -3.58
C LEU A 143 6.90 -1.70 -4.79
N TRP A 144 5.68 -2.21 -4.63
CA TRP A 144 4.66 -2.12 -5.66
C TRP A 144 4.29 -0.66 -5.97
N ALA A 145 4.10 0.18 -4.95
CA ALA A 145 3.76 1.59 -5.13
C ALA A 145 4.88 2.36 -5.83
N LEU A 146 6.16 2.08 -5.50
CA LEU A 146 7.32 2.65 -6.19
C LEU A 146 7.36 2.25 -7.66
N GLU A 147 7.14 0.95 -7.98
CA GLU A 147 7.07 0.50 -9.37
C GLU A 147 5.94 1.20 -10.12
N TRP A 148 4.77 1.30 -9.51
CA TRP A 148 3.64 2.00 -10.11
C TRP A 148 3.93 3.49 -10.33
N ALA A 149 4.47 4.18 -9.33
CA ALA A 149 4.80 5.61 -9.40
C ALA A 149 5.80 5.91 -10.51
N PHE A 150 6.90 5.16 -10.57
CA PHE A 150 7.99 5.47 -11.50
C PHE A 150 7.76 4.95 -12.92
N ARG A 151 7.08 3.79 -13.08
CA ARG A 151 6.85 3.19 -14.41
C ARG A 151 5.55 3.63 -15.05
N HIS A 152 4.47 3.79 -14.26
CA HIS A 152 3.14 4.05 -14.81
C HIS A 152 2.72 5.50 -14.67
N ALA A 153 2.94 6.12 -13.52
CA ALA A 153 2.57 7.52 -13.27
C ALA A 153 3.67 8.52 -13.67
N ASN A 154 4.84 8.06 -14.12
CA ASN A 154 5.98 8.91 -14.51
C ASN A 154 6.41 9.90 -13.42
N MET A 155 6.32 9.50 -12.15
CA MET A 155 6.84 10.33 -11.06
C MET A 155 8.35 10.48 -11.17
N HIS A 156 8.86 11.62 -10.71
CA HIS A 156 10.29 11.89 -10.61
C HIS A 156 10.82 11.50 -9.23
N ARG A 157 9.99 11.68 -8.22
CA ARG A 157 10.33 11.54 -6.81
C ARG A 157 9.16 10.96 -6.02
N VAL A 158 9.46 10.10 -5.06
CA VAL A 158 8.51 9.55 -4.10
C VAL A 158 9.03 9.81 -2.70
N GLU A 159 8.20 10.42 -1.87
CA GLU A 159 8.48 10.72 -0.47
C GLU A 159 7.76 9.73 0.44
N ILE A 160 8.32 9.54 1.63
CA ILE A 160 7.68 8.84 2.72
C ILE A 160 8.11 9.45 4.05
N GLY A 161 7.18 9.61 4.98
CA GLY A 161 7.47 10.06 6.33
C GLY A 161 7.28 8.94 7.34
N ALA A 162 7.99 9.03 8.46
CA ALA A 162 7.77 8.17 9.61
C ALA A 162 7.96 8.94 10.91
N PHE A 163 7.17 8.59 11.91
CA PHE A 163 7.34 9.13 13.25
C PHE A 163 8.63 8.61 13.86
N GLY A 164 9.37 9.46 14.56
CA GLY A 164 10.66 9.11 15.15
C GLY A 164 10.61 7.91 16.09
N TYR A 165 9.50 7.76 16.82
CA TYR A 165 9.25 6.61 17.69
C TYR A 165 8.93 5.31 16.91
N ASN A 166 8.48 5.40 15.67
CA ASN A 166 8.24 4.23 14.82
C ASN A 166 9.52 3.81 14.08
N GLU A 167 10.51 3.33 14.85
CA GLU A 167 11.81 2.92 14.31
C GLU A 167 11.69 1.80 13.27
N GLY A 168 10.74 0.91 13.44
CA GLY A 168 10.48 -0.18 12.50
C GLY A 168 10.16 0.33 11.09
N ALA A 169 9.39 1.41 10.99
CA ALA A 169 8.99 1.98 9.72
C ALA A 169 10.15 2.68 9.01
N TRP A 170 10.82 3.65 9.65
CA TRP A 170 11.86 4.39 8.91
C TRP A 170 13.09 3.52 8.61
N LYS A 171 13.47 2.55 9.48
CA LYS A 171 14.49 1.54 9.17
C LYS A 171 14.07 0.62 8.01
N LEU A 172 12.78 0.32 7.88
CA LEU A 172 12.25 -0.40 6.72
C LEU A 172 12.46 0.41 5.44
N TYR A 173 12.12 1.69 5.45
CA TYR A 173 12.24 2.54 4.27
C TYR A 173 13.70 2.71 3.83
N GLU A 174 14.64 2.83 4.77
CA GLU A 174 16.08 2.79 4.45
C GLU A 174 16.49 1.50 3.73
N ARG A 175 16.08 0.34 4.25
CA ARG A 175 16.36 -0.96 3.60
C ARG A 175 15.77 -1.03 2.20
N LEU A 176 14.62 -0.40 1.97
CA LEU A 176 14.03 -0.27 0.63
C LEU A 176 14.76 0.74 -0.26
N GLY A 177 15.72 1.49 0.29
CA GLY A 177 16.58 2.40 -0.48
C GLY A 177 16.08 3.84 -0.53
N PHE A 178 15.13 4.20 0.34
CA PHE A 178 14.86 5.61 0.57
C PHE A 178 16.04 6.26 1.28
N VAL A 179 16.35 7.48 0.90
CA VAL A 179 17.42 8.30 1.47
C VAL A 179 16.84 9.26 2.50
N HIS A 180 17.51 9.42 3.63
CA HIS A 180 17.15 10.43 4.62
C HIS A 180 17.35 11.83 4.03
N GLU A 181 16.36 12.70 4.21
CA GLU A 181 16.40 14.09 3.74
C GLU A 181 16.31 15.09 4.89
N GLY A 182 15.92 14.63 6.04
CA GLY A 182 15.89 15.45 7.24
C GLY A 182 15.01 14.91 8.34
N ARG A 183 14.99 15.68 9.42
CA ARG A 183 14.12 15.47 10.58
C ARG A 183 13.49 16.79 10.99
N LYS A 184 12.19 16.82 11.14
CA LYS A 184 11.50 17.91 11.83
C LYS A 184 11.52 17.57 13.30
N ARG A 185 12.38 18.28 14.05
CA ARG A 185 12.57 18.02 15.47
C ARG A 185 11.29 18.33 16.25
N GLU A 186 10.93 17.45 17.19
CA GLU A 186 9.79 17.64 18.12
C GLU A 186 8.48 18.04 17.45
N ALA A 187 8.24 17.51 16.23
CA ALA A 187 7.08 17.88 15.42
C ALA A 187 5.82 17.06 15.74
N MET A 188 5.97 15.98 16.52
CA MET A 188 4.92 15.03 16.79
C MET A 188 4.78 14.79 18.28
N TRP A 189 3.56 14.97 18.80
CA TRP A 189 3.25 14.61 20.18
C TRP A 189 2.75 13.16 20.23
N TYR A 190 3.38 12.34 21.07
CA TYR A 190 3.02 10.94 21.27
C TYR A 190 3.36 10.52 22.70
N ASP A 191 2.39 9.87 23.37
CA ASP A 191 2.55 9.25 24.69
C ASP A 191 3.24 10.14 25.75
N GLY A 192 2.85 11.42 25.78
CA GLY A 192 3.33 12.36 26.78
C GLY A 192 4.63 13.06 26.44
N ASP A 193 5.21 12.86 25.25
CA ASP A 193 6.47 13.49 24.85
C ASP A 193 6.44 13.94 23.37
N TYR A 194 7.42 14.78 23.00
CA TYR A 194 7.62 15.24 21.64
C TYR A 194 8.62 14.34 20.89
N HIS A 195 8.29 14.02 19.67
CA HIS A 195 9.10 13.18 18.79
C HIS A 195 9.35 13.83 17.44
N ASP A 196 10.43 13.42 16.79
CA ASP A 196 10.76 13.89 15.45
C ASP A 196 9.83 13.28 14.38
N LEU A 197 9.63 14.00 13.29
CA LEU A 197 9.17 13.44 12.05
C LEU A 197 10.36 13.22 11.11
N VAL A 198 10.61 11.97 10.75
CA VAL A 198 11.69 11.55 9.85
C VAL A 198 11.20 11.68 8.41
N LEU A 199 11.96 12.36 7.56
CA LEU A 199 11.64 12.58 6.16
C LEU A 199 12.61 11.78 5.28
N LEU A 200 12.05 10.97 4.40
CA LEU A 200 12.82 10.16 3.47
C LEU A 200 12.26 10.32 2.04
N GLY A 201 13.14 10.22 1.06
CA GLY A 201 12.78 10.32 -0.34
C GLY A 201 13.51 9.29 -1.19
N MET A 202 12.96 9.00 -2.37
CA MET A 202 13.59 8.19 -3.40
C MET A 202 13.40 8.86 -4.76
N LEU A 203 14.49 9.06 -5.49
CA LEU A 203 14.45 9.54 -6.86
C LEU A 203 14.25 8.38 -7.84
N LYS A 204 13.65 8.67 -8.99
CA LYS A 204 13.47 7.67 -10.07
C LYS A 204 14.80 7.00 -10.46
N LYS A 205 15.91 7.78 -10.48
CA LYS A 205 17.23 7.26 -10.82
C LYS A 205 17.71 6.22 -9.78
N GLU A 206 17.58 6.51 -8.50
CA GLU A 206 17.97 5.61 -7.42
C GLU A 206 17.15 4.32 -7.44
N TRP A 207 15.84 4.43 -7.71
CA TRP A 207 14.97 3.27 -7.91
C TRP A 207 15.42 2.43 -9.11
N GLN A 208 15.78 3.08 -10.24
CA GLN A 208 16.26 2.38 -11.43
C GLN A 208 17.59 1.65 -11.18
N GLU A 209 18.51 2.27 -10.45
CA GLU A 209 19.79 1.65 -10.08
C GLU A 209 19.58 0.43 -9.19
N LYS A 210 18.68 0.52 -8.20
CA LYS A 210 18.43 -0.57 -7.24
C LYS A 210 17.52 -1.68 -7.77
N TYR A 211 16.47 -1.32 -8.52
CA TYR A 211 15.40 -2.23 -8.92
C TYR A 211 15.19 -2.31 -10.45
N GLY A 212 15.73 -1.37 -11.21
CA GLY A 212 15.56 -1.29 -12.66
C GLY A 212 16.28 -2.41 -13.41
N ALA A 213 17.32 -2.99 -12.80
CA ALA A 213 18.08 -4.12 -13.36
C ALA A 213 17.37 -5.49 -13.24
N VAL A 214 16.18 -5.56 -12.65
CA VAL A 214 15.29 -6.71 -12.85
C VAL A 214 14.86 -6.67 -14.33
N LYS A 215 15.81 -7.06 -15.20
CA LYS A 215 15.57 -7.29 -16.61
C LYS A 215 14.35 -8.21 -16.70
N HIS A 216 13.41 -7.84 -17.53
CA HIS A 216 12.57 -8.82 -18.17
C HIS A 216 13.51 -9.84 -18.82
N ASP A 217 13.76 -10.98 -18.15
CA ASP A 217 14.53 -12.08 -18.70
C ASP A 217 13.87 -12.54 -19.99
N GLY A 218 14.45 -12.09 -21.06
CA GLY A 218 14.10 -12.36 -22.42
C GLY A 218 15.28 -12.05 -23.30
N LYS A 219 16.35 -12.89 -23.17
CA LYS A 219 17.50 -13.03 -24.07
C LYS A 219 18.55 -11.92 -24.05
N SER A 220 19.69 -12.28 -23.43
CA SER A 220 21.01 -11.89 -23.92
C SER A 220 21.15 -12.27 -25.40
N ALA A 221 21.63 -11.31 -26.16
CA ALA A 221 22.27 -11.60 -27.45
C ALA A 221 23.65 -12.22 -27.19
#